data_817b0ac2d724fd47b92034bbd4bdfe26
#
_entry.id   817b0ac2d724fd47b92034bbd4bdfe26
#
_cell.length_a   1.000
_cell.length_b   1.000
_cell.length_c   1.000
_cell.angle_alpha   90.00
_cell.angle_beta   90.00
_cell.angle_gamma   90.00
#
_symmetry.space_group_name_H-M   'P 1'
#
loop_
_entity.id
_entity.type
_entity.pdbx_description
1 polymer ?
#
loop_
_entity_poly.entity_id
_entity_poly.type
_entity_poly.pdbx_seq_one_letter_code
_entity_poly.pdbx_strand_id
1 'polypeptide(L)'
;MMLGSFEEMILVQFLMEHPGAYLDELQTELYQRVGIQCSMTTLCRTFSRLGLTRKKLRHVVMKRSEESRGEFKEEMASVHADMIVWIDETGTDSRDCHRRCGYHIRGTTPVNHILNNTVDGDTFLHFVQNCLVPILQPFDGTNPRSVVVMDNASIHHIDRVIKAIYQTGAIVRFLPPYSPDLQPLEEVFSKVKSFLKRNEIVYDSSDTPSLIVTLAFTTVTTGDCINIIKHAEYHT
;
A
#
# COMPACT_ATOMS: atom_id res chain seq x y z
N MET A 1 -21.51 -22.54 29.24
CA MET A 1 -20.39 -23.43 29.60
C MET A 1 -19.10 -22.58 29.52
N MET A 2 -18.26 -22.67 30.56
CA MET A 2 -16.92 -22.08 30.54
C MET A 2 -15.91 -23.19 30.24
N LEU A 3 -14.93 -22.92 29.39
CA LEU A 3 -13.81 -23.83 29.14
C LEU A 3 -12.86 -23.77 30.34
N GLY A 4 -12.30 -24.91 30.73
CA GLY A 4 -11.28 -25.00 31.77
C GLY A 4 -9.88 -24.72 31.26
N SER A 5 -8.92 -24.70 32.17
CA SER A 5 -7.52 -24.37 31.83
C SER A 5 -6.87 -25.34 30.82
N PHE A 6 -7.31 -26.61 30.84
CA PHE A 6 -6.78 -27.62 29.92
C PHE A 6 -7.26 -27.39 28.47
N GLU A 7 -8.55 -27.11 28.29
CA GLU A 7 -9.15 -26.77 27.00
C GLU A 7 -8.57 -25.47 26.43
N GLU A 8 -8.33 -24.49 27.31
CA GLU A 8 -7.70 -23.23 26.95
C GLU A 8 -6.27 -23.43 26.43
N MET A 9 -5.51 -24.29 27.09
CA MET A 9 -4.15 -24.63 26.66
C MET A 9 -4.14 -25.28 25.27
N ILE A 10 -5.06 -26.20 24.99
CA ILE A 10 -5.20 -26.83 23.67
C ILE A 10 -5.51 -25.79 22.59
N LEU A 11 -6.46 -24.88 22.86
CA LEU A 11 -6.82 -23.82 21.91
C LEU A 11 -5.67 -22.86 21.63
N VAL A 12 -4.94 -22.47 22.67
CA VAL A 12 -3.76 -21.58 22.53
C VAL A 12 -2.65 -22.27 21.73
N GLN A 13 -2.37 -23.54 22.04
CA GLN A 13 -1.37 -24.31 21.29
C GLN A 13 -1.74 -24.43 19.82
N PHE A 14 -2.98 -24.80 19.53
CA PHE A 14 -3.45 -24.91 18.14
C PHE A 14 -3.36 -23.56 17.38
N LEU A 15 -3.70 -22.45 18.03
CA LEU A 15 -3.55 -21.12 17.44
C LEU A 15 -2.10 -20.69 17.22
N MET A 16 -1.16 -21.17 18.05
CA MET A 16 0.27 -20.93 17.81
C MET A 16 0.78 -21.68 16.59
N GLU A 17 0.28 -22.89 16.37
CA GLU A 17 0.60 -23.72 15.20
C GLU A 17 -0.15 -23.26 13.94
N HIS A 18 -1.38 -22.76 14.10
CA HIS A 18 -2.29 -22.33 13.04
C HIS A 18 -2.89 -20.94 13.30
N PRO A 19 -2.10 -19.86 13.16
CA PRO A 19 -2.56 -18.50 13.50
C PRO A 19 -3.74 -17.98 12.69
N GLY A 20 -4.00 -18.62 11.54
CA GLY A 20 -5.11 -18.30 10.62
C GLY A 20 -6.37 -19.10 10.83
N ALA A 21 -6.42 -19.97 11.84
CA ALA A 21 -7.57 -20.87 12.06
C ALA A 21 -8.87 -20.11 12.28
N TYR A 22 -9.94 -20.61 11.66
CA TYR A 22 -11.30 -20.13 11.89
C TYR A 22 -11.90 -20.69 13.18
N LEU A 23 -12.94 -20.05 13.69
CA LEU A 23 -13.59 -20.46 14.94
C LEU A 23 -14.22 -21.86 14.87
N ASP A 24 -14.72 -22.27 13.73
CA ASP A 24 -15.27 -23.59 13.47
C ASP A 24 -14.19 -24.68 13.42
N GLU A 25 -13.00 -24.37 12.91
CA GLU A 25 -11.83 -25.27 12.97
C GLU A 25 -11.39 -25.48 14.42
N LEU A 26 -11.39 -24.43 15.23
CA LEU A 26 -11.09 -24.51 16.67
C LEU A 26 -12.13 -25.30 17.45
N GLN A 27 -13.42 -25.23 17.09
CA GLN A 27 -14.45 -26.08 17.64
C GLN A 27 -14.20 -27.56 17.30
N THR A 28 -13.86 -27.83 16.05
CA THR A 28 -13.57 -29.17 15.55
C THR A 28 -12.38 -29.76 16.25
N GLU A 29 -11.29 -29.00 16.38
CA GLU A 29 -10.07 -29.41 17.07
C GLU A 29 -10.32 -29.75 18.55
N LEU A 30 -11.06 -28.89 19.24
CA LEU A 30 -11.42 -29.10 20.64
C LEU A 30 -12.28 -30.37 20.82
N TYR A 31 -13.22 -30.59 19.91
CA TYR A 31 -14.04 -31.80 19.92
C TYR A 31 -13.19 -33.07 19.66
N GLN A 32 -12.30 -33.01 18.69
CA GLN A 32 -11.44 -34.16 18.35
C GLN A 32 -10.47 -34.55 19.47
N ARG A 33 -9.90 -33.56 20.17
CA ARG A 33 -8.90 -33.82 21.21
C ARG A 33 -9.51 -34.19 22.58
N VAL A 34 -10.61 -33.57 22.94
CA VAL A 34 -11.18 -33.71 24.30
C VAL A 34 -12.67 -34.01 24.31
N GLY A 35 -13.32 -34.19 23.17
CA GLY A 35 -14.74 -34.54 23.09
C GLY A 35 -15.70 -33.41 23.53
N ILE A 36 -15.21 -32.19 23.66
CA ILE A 36 -16.01 -31.05 24.14
C ILE A 36 -16.55 -30.26 22.96
N GLN A 37 -17.88 -30.15 22.89
CA GLN A 37 -18.58 -29.30 21.96
C GLN A 37 -18.93 -27.96 22.61
N CYS A 38 -18.41 -26.87 22.12
CA CYS A 38 -18.69 -25.52 22.61
C CYS A 38 -19.25 -24.61 21.50
N SER A 39 -19.95 -23.54 21.89
CA SER A 39 -20.42 -22.56 20.90
C SER A 39 -19.31 -21.58 20.50
N MET A 40 -19.42 -20.98 19.31
CA MET A 40 -18.52 -19.89 18.88
C MET A 40 -18.48 -18.74 19.88
N THR A 41 -19.62 -18.41 20.50
CA THR A 41 -19.71 -17.41 21.56
C THR A 41 -18.86 -17.78 22.77
N THR A 42 -18.79 -19.08 23.14
CA THR A 42 -17.91 -19.56 24.20
C THR A 42 -16.44 -19.35 23.84
N LEU A 43 -16.03 -19.70 22.63
CA LEU A 43 -14.66 -19.45 22.15
C LEU A 43 -14.31 -17.96 22.17
N CYS A 44 -15.19 -17.09 21.65
CA CYS A 44 -14.96 -15.64 21.65
C CYS A 44 -14.77 -15.09 23.09
N ARG A 45 -15.60 -15.53 24.05
CA ARG A 45 -15.47 -15.12 25.45
C ARG A 45 -14.18 -15.63 26.08
N THR A 46 -13.80 -16.87 25.77
CA THR A 46 -12.54 -17.46 26.23
C THR A 46 -11.34 -16.67 25.69
N PHE A 47 -11.33 -16.37 24.40
CA PHE A 47 -10.25 -15.58 23.81
C PHE A 47 -10.15 -14.17 24.38
N SER A 48 -11.29 -13.50 24.60
CA SER A 48 -11.31 -12.19 25.27
C SER A 48 -10.71 -12.26 26.67
N ARG A 49 -11.02 -13.31 27.43
CA ARG A 49 -10.46 -13.54 28.78
C ARG A 49 -8.97 -13.83 28.77
N LEU A 50 -8.49 -14.56 27.76
CA LEU A 50 -7.07 -14.87 27.54
C LEU A 50 -6.29 -13.69 26.92
N GLY A 51 -6.94 -12.54 26.67
CA GLY A 51 -6.29 -11.39 26.03
C GLY A 51 -5.97 -11.60 24.54
N LEU A 52 -6.52 -12.66 23.91
CA LEU A 52 -6.35 -12.92 22.49
C LEU A 52 -7.27 -12.03 21.67
N THR A 53 -6.71 -11.32 20.71
CA THR A 53 -7.45 -10.42 19.82
C THR A 53 -7.33 -10.86 18.38
N ARG A 54 -8.43 -10.77 17.63
CA ARG A 54 -8.41 -11.00 16.19
C ARG A 54 -7.53 -9.95 15.51
N LYS A 55 -6.48 -10.40 14.83
CA LYS A 55 -5.60 -9.56 14.02
C LYS A 55 -5.82 -9.87 12.54
N LYS A 56 -5.69 -8.85 11.69
CA LYS A 56 -5.63 -9.07 10.24
C LYS A 56 -4.31 -9.78 9.93
N LEU A 57 -4.41 -11.01 9.42
CA LEU A 57 -3.22 -11.73 8.96
C LEU A 57 -2.67 -10.98 7.75
N ARG A 58 -1.41 -10.57 7.85
CA ARG A 58 -0.67 -10.15 6.65
C ARG A 58 -0.21 -11.45 5.97
N HIS A 59 -0.69 -11.68 4.75
CA HIS A 59 -0.05 -12.68 3.90
C HIS A 59 1.39 -12.22 3.67
N VAL A 60 2.32 -12.84 4.38
CA VAL A 60 3.73 -12.77 4.00
C VAL A 60 3.83 -13.60 2.73
N VAL A 61 3.83 -12.93 1.60
CA VAL A 61 3.92 -13.60 0.31
C VAL A 61 5.27 -14.32 0.27
N MET A 62 5.29 -15.63 0.02
CA MET A 62 6.51 -16.46 -0.05
C MET A 62 7.56 -15.94 -1.06
N LYS A 63 7.20 -14.97 -1.88
CA LYS A 63 8.08 -14.31 -2.86
C LYS A 63 8.71 -13.00 -2.35
N ARG A 64 8.46 -12.60 -1.10
CA ARG A 64 9.11 -11.43 -0.50
C ARG A 64 10.55 -11.80 -0.16
N SER A 65 11.51 -11.15 -0.80
CA SER A 65 12.94 -11.33 -0.54
C SER A 65 13.44 -10.29 0.44
N GLU A 66 13.82 -10.70 1.64
CA GLU A 66 14.42 -9.78 2.62
C GLU A 66 15.82 -9.31 2.17
N GLU A 67 16.54 -10.12 1.37
CA GLU A 67 17.81 -9.73 0.76
C GLU A 67 17.63 -8.55 -0.19
N SER A 68 16.73 -8.67 -1.19
CA SER A 68 16.44 -7.57 -2.13
C SER A 68 15.91 -6.32 -1.43
N ARG A 69 15.22 -6.48 -0.30
CA ARG A 69 14.76 -5.35 0.51
C ARG A 69 15.90 -4.67 1.26
N GLY A 70 16.85 -5.46 1.77
CA GLY A 70 18.08 -4.96 2.39
C GLY A 70 18.90 -4.13 1.39
N GLU A 71 19.15 -4.69 0.20
CA GLU A 71 19.86 -4.01 -0.89
C GLU A 71 19.18 -2.69 -1.28
N PHE A 72 17.87 -2.72 -1.49
CA PHE A 72 17.10 -1.50 -1.83
C PHE A 72 17.20 -0.45 -0.72
N LYS A 73 17.07 -0.84 0.56
CA LYS A 73 17.19 0.09 1.69
C LYS A 73 18.59 0.69 1.80
N GLU A 74 19.64 -0.11 1.58
CA GLU A 74 21.02 0.38 1.55
C GLU A 74 21.25 1.37 0.42
N GLU A 75 20.75 1.05 -0.78
CA GLU A 75 20.83 1.93 -1.94
C GLU A 75 20.10 3.27 -1.69
N MET A 76 18.93 3.22 -1.08
CA MET A 76 18.13 4.41 -0.79
C MET A 76 18.54 5.16 0.46
N ALA A 77 19.41 4.59 1.32
CA ALA A 77 19.82 5.20 2.57
C ALA A 77 20.53 6.56 2.42
N SER A 78 21.21 6.78 1.30
CA SER A 78 21.88 8.05 0.98
C SER A 78 21.00 9.02 0.16
N VAL A 79 19.80 8.61 -0.25
CA VAL A 79 18.92 9.40 -1.09
C VAL A 79 17.94 10.18 -0.22
N HIS A 80 18.03 11.52 -0.24
CA HIS A 80 17.09 12.37 0.49
C HIS A 80 15.71 12.36 -0.17
N ALA A 81 14.64 12.43 0.61
CA ALA A 81 13.26 12.35 0.13
C ALA A 81 12.92 13.40 -0.96
N ASP A 82 13.55 14.56 -0.92
CA ASP A 82 13.36 15.62 -1.93
C ASP A 82 13.87 15.22 -3.33
N MET A 83 14.80 14.27 -3.38
CA MET A 83 15.32 13.73 -4.65
C MET A 83 14.37 12.72 -5.27
N ILE A 84 13.44 12.14 -4.51
CA ILE A 84 12.63 11.02 -4.93
C ILE A 84 11.28 11.48 -5.45
N VAL A 85 10.85 10.87 -6.56
CA VAL A 85 9.49 10.91 -7.09
C VAL A 85 8.94 9.50 -7.08
N TRP A 86 7.98 9.23 -6.21
CA TRP A 86 7.28 7.94 -6.18
C TRP A 86 6.14 7.95 -7.21
N ILE A 87 6.02 6.86 -7.95
CA ILE A 87 4.96 6.65 -8.93
C ILE A 87 4.24 5.33 -8.61
N ASP A 88 2.91 5.38 -8.66
CA ASP A 88 2.06 4.22 -8.47
C ASP A 88 0.66 4.49 -9.04
N GLU A 89 -0.10 3.46 -9.38
CA GLU A 89 -1.47 3.55 -9.83
C GLU A 89 -2.43 3.10 -8.75
N THR A 90 -3.49 3.89 -8.57
CA THR A 90 -4.60 3.47 -7.72
C THR A 90 -5.93 3.53 -8.47
N GLY A 91 -6.74 2.51 -8.30
CA GLY A 91 -8.12 2.49 -8.77
C GLY A 91 -9.07 3.08 -7.74
N THR A 92 -10.10 3.80 -8.22
CA THR A 92 -11.32 4.04 -7.46
C THR A 92 -12.46 3.75 -8.42
N ASP A 93 -13.32 2.76 -8.16
CA ASP A 93 -14.47 2.43 -9.00
C ASP A 93 -15.80 2.91 -8.38
N SER A 94 -17.01 2.82 -9.05
CA SER A 94 -18.32 3.22 -8.52
C SER A 94 -18.89 2.19 -7.55
N ARG A 95 -18.24 1.12 -7.46
CA ARG A 95 -18.01 0.25 -6.31
C ARG A 95 -16.61 0.46 -5.79
N ASP A 96 -15.65 1.07 -6.62
CA ASP A 96 -14.25 1.47 -6.48
C ASP A 96 -13.76 2.14 -7.79
N CYS A 97 -14.23 3.37 -8.11
CA CYS A 97 -14.06 4.02 -9.41
C CYS A 97 -12.62 4.31 -9.83
N HIS A 98 -12.38 4.26 -11.11
CA HIS A 98 -11.30 4.80 -11.93
C HIS A 98 -9.85 4.68 -11.43
N ARG A 99 -9.03 3.97 -12.22
CA ARG A 99 -7.57 3.87 -12.02
C ARG A 99 -6.91 5.24 -12.21
N ARG A 100 -5.93 5.55 -11.36
CA ARG A 100 -5.21 6.82 -11.34
C ARG A 100 -3.74 6.60 -11.18
N CYS A 101 -2.95 7.35 -11.93
CA CYS A 101 -1.55 7.52 -11.66
C CYS A 101 -1.40 8.70 -10.70
N GLY A 102 -0.62 8.53 -9.63
CA GLY A 102 -0.33 9.61 -8.70
C GLY A 102 1.13 9.59 -8.33
N TYR A 103 1.75 10.76 -8.27
CA TYR A 103 3.07 10.94 -7.72
C TYR A 103 3.06 12.08 -6.71
N HIS A 104 3.95 12.02 -5.75
CA HIS A 104 4.06 13.00 -4.70
C HIS A 104 5.49 13.51 -4.57
N ILE A 105 5.62 14.83 -4.46
CA ILE A 105 6.90 15.50 -4.20
C ILE A 105 6.78 16.21 -2.85
N ARG A 106 7.79 16.10 -1.99
CA ARG A 106 7.84 16.81 -0.72
C ARG A 106 7.63 18.33 -0.93
N GLY A 107 6.67 18.90 -0.17
CA GLY A 107 6.38 20.33 -0.20
C GLY A 107 5.56 20.81 -1.39
N THR A 108 5.11 19.93 -2.28
CA THR A 108 4.24 20.27 -3.41
C THR A 108 2.89 19.57 -3.34
N THR A 109 1.90 20.12 -4.03
CA THR A 109 0.60 19.46 -4.20
C THR A 109 0.79 18.20 -5.05
N PRO A 110 0.17 17.04 -4.68
CA PRO A 110 0.22 15.85 -5.51
C PRO A 110 -0.24 16.17 -6.93
N VAL A 111 0.55 15.80 -7.93
CA VAL A 111 0.09 15.86 -9.32
C VAL A 111 -0.50 14.49 -9.63
N ASN A 112 -1.79 14.47 -9.86
CA ASN A 112 -2.53 13.27 -10.25
C ASN A 112 -3.05 13.43 -11.67
N HIS A 113 -3.00 12.37 -12.43
CA HIS A 113 -3.64 12.26 -13.72
C HIS A 113 -4.79 11.29 -13.61
N ILE A 114 -6.01 11.78 -13.86
CA ILE A 114 -7.24 10.99 -13.73
C ILE A 114 -7.62 10.49 -15.11
N LEU A 115 -7.71 9.16 -15.23
CA LEU A 115 -8.11 8.49 -16.46
C LEU A 115 -9.43 7.76 -16.22
N ASN A 116 -10.31 7.82 -17.21
CA ASN A 116 -11.59 7.12 -17.18
C ASN A 116 -11.48 5.66 -17.66
N ASN A 117 -10.26 5.18 -17.95
CA ASN A 117 -9.99 3.84 -18.47
C ASN A 117 -8.86 3.14 -17.69
N THR A 118 -8.69 1.86 -17.99
CA THR A 118 -7.52 1.09 -17.52
C THR A 118 -6.23 1.73 -18.01
N VAL A 119 -5.23 1.86 -17.15
CA VAL A 119 -3.89 2.31 -17.51
C VAL A 119 -3.20 1.18 -18.27
N ASP A 120 -2.96 1.38 -19.54
CA ASP A 120 -2.09 0.54 -20.36
C ASP A 120 -0.72 1.20 -20.57
N GLY A 121 0.18 0.51 -21.25
CA GLY A 121 1.54 1.00 -21.45
C GLY A 121 1.63 2.30 -22.23
N ASP A 122 0.75 2.55 -23.20
CA ASP A 122 0.77 3.77 -24.00
C ASP A 122 0.20 4.96 -23.20
N THR A 123 -0.84 4.72 -22.41
CA THR A 123 -1.39 5.71 -21.49
C THR A 123 -0.39 6.07 -20.38
N PHE A 124 0.32 5.08 -19.85
CA PHE A 124 1.38 5.32 -18.88
C PHE A 124 2.54 6.10 -19.49
N LEU A 125 2.98 5.76 -20.71
CA LEU A 125 4.00 6.52 -21.42
C LEU A 125 3.58 7.97 -21.65
N HIS A 126 2.32 8.21 -22.04
CA HIS A 126 1.78 9.57 -22.21
C HIS A 126 1.85 10.36 -20.89
N PHE A 127 1.48 9.76 -19.77
CA PHE A 127 1.63 10.35 -18.44
C PHE A 127 3.10 10.69 -18.15
N VAL A 128 4.03 9.74 -18.37
CA VAL A 128 5.45 9.95 -18.13
C VAL A 128 5.98 11.13 -18.96
N GLN A 129 5.66 11.18 -20.23
CA GLN A 129 6.17 12.25 -21.12
C GLN A 129 5.61 13.63 -20.81
N ASN A 130 4.34 13.72 -20.46
CA ASN A 130 3.65 15.01 -20.33
C ASN A 130 3.55 15.53 -18.87
N CYS A 131 3.63 14.64 -17.89
CA CYS A 131 3.49 15.02 -16.49
C CYS A 131 4.76 14.80 -15.67
N LEU A 132 5.48 13.70 -15.90
CA LEU A 132 6.65 13.36 -15.10
C LEU A 132 7.94 14.00 -15.65
N VAL A 133 8.26 13.76 -16.91
CA VAL A 133 9.50 14.26 -17.56
C VAL A 133 9.71 15.76 -17.37
N PRO A 134 8.68 16.63 -17.48
CA PRO A 134 8.86 18.08 -17.32
C PRO A 134 9.33 18.53 -15.93
N ILE A 135 9.16 17.69 -14.92
CA ILE A 135 9.52 18.03 -13.53
C ILE A 135 10.81 17.36 -13.05
N LEU A 136 11.32 16.39 -13.80
CA LEU A 136 12.54 15.67 -13.43
C LEU A 136 13.79 16.52 -13.65
N GLN A 137 14.80 16.25 -12.81
CA GLN A 137 16.13 16.84 -12.92
C GLN A 137 17.19 15.73 -13.06
N PRO A 138 18.36 16.03 -13.66
CA PRO A 138 19.46 15.06 -13.71
C PRO A 138 19.91 14.66 -12.31
N PHE A 139 20.22 13.38 -12.12
CA PHE A 139 20.77 12.87 -10.88
C PHE A 139 22.25 13.24 -10.76
N ASP A 140 22.58 13.99 -9.72
CA ASP A 140 23.95 14.36 -9.35
C ASP A 140 24.26 14.10 -7.87
N GLY A 141 23.33 13.41 -7.17
CA GLY A 141 23.41 13.15 -5.74
C GLY A 141 22.83 14.26 -4.84
N THR A 142 22.35 15.38 -5.43
CA THR A 142 21.78 16.51 -4.67
C THR A 142 20.54 17.10 -5.30
N ASN A 143 20.37 17.00 -6.61
CA ASN A 143 19.24 17.57 -7.31
C ASN A 143 17.91 16.97 -6.86
N PRO A 144 16.89 17.78 -6.53
CA PRO A 144 15.57 17.28 -6.21
C PRO A 144 14.91 16.63 -7.43
N ARG A 145 13.99 15.68 -7.22
CA ARG A 145 13.23 15.02 -8.27
C ARG A 145 14.12 14.36 -9.34
N SER A 146 15.17 13.71 -8.90
CA SER A 146 16.18 13.08 -9.78
C SER A 146 16.19 11.55 -9.69
N VAL A 147 15.43 10.98 -8.75
CA VAL A 147 15.27 9.54 -8.56
C VAL A 147 13.79 9.17 -8.66
N VAL A 148 13.43 8.36 -9.64
CA VAL A 148 12.05 7.87 -9.83
C VAL A 148 11.94 6.48 -9.24
N VAL A 149 11.02 6.30 -8.28
CA VAL A 149 10.74 5.00 -7.65
C VAL A 149 9.38 4.50 -8.12
N MET A 150 9.34 3.28 -8.65
CA MET A 150 8.15 2.60 -9.17
C MET A 150 8.08 1.17 -8.64
N ASP A 151 6.89 0.57 -8.64
CA ASP A 151 6.75 -0.86 -8.40
C ASP A 151 7.18 -1.70 -9.63
N ASN A 152 7.13 -3.02 -9.49
CA ASN A 152 7.50 -3.96 -10.55
C ASN A 152 6.36 -4.31 -11.53
N ALA A 153 5.38 -3.44 -11.73
CA ALA A 153 4.35 -3.68 -12.74
C ALA A 153 4.94 -3.71 -14.16
N SER A 154 4.42 -4.58 -15.01
CA SER A 154 4.96 -4.77 -16.37
C SER A 154 4.92 -3.50 -17.23
N ILE A 155 3.96 -2.61 -16.99
CA ILE A 155 3.85 -1.32 -17.68
C ILE A 155 4.99 -0.36 -17.33
N HIS A 156 5.63 -0.52 -16.18
CA HIS A 156 6.77 0.28 -15.74
C HIS A 156 8.08 -0.15 -16.40
N HIS A 157 8.18 -1.40 -16.85
CA HIS A 157 9.37 -1.96 -17.50
C HIS A 157 9.40 -1.74 -19.02
N ILE A 158 8.49 -0.95 -19.57
CA ILE A 158 8.47 -0.65 -21.00
C ILE A 158 9.68 0.20 -21.35
N ASP A 159 10.50 -0.25 -22.29
CA ASP A 159 11.74 0.43 -22.74
C ASP A 159 11.53 1.91 -23.05
N ARG A 160 10.39 2.27 -23.69
CA ARG A 160 10.06 3.65 -24.02
C ARG A 160 9.86 4.52 -22.79
N VAL A 161 9.27 3.97 -21.73
CA VAL A 161 9.08 4.66 -20.45
C VAL A 161 10.44 4.93 -19.80
N ILE A 162 11.23 3.88 -19.65
CA ILE A 162 12.57 3.97 -19.04
C ILE A 162 13.47 4.93 -19.79
N LYS A 163 13.48 4.86 -21.11
CA LYS A 163 14.26 5.80 -21.98
C LYS A 163 13.81 7.24 -21.80
N ALA A 164 12.50 7.51 -21.71
CA ALA A 164 12.00 8.87 -21.52
C ALA A 164 12.48 9.48 -20.21
N ILE A 165 12.54 8.69 -19.14
CA ILE A 165 13.06 9.14 -17.83
C ILE A 165 14.58 9.36 -17.93
N TYR A 166 15.35 8.39 -18.43
CA TYR A 166 16.81 8.53 -18.53
C TYR A 166 17.26 9.68 -19.42
N GLN A 167 16.47 10.07 -20.41
CA GLN A 167 16.77 11.25 -21.26
C GLN A 167 16.78 12.56 -20.48
N THR A 168 16.12 12.63 -19.31
CA THR A 168 16.21 13.80 -18.41
C THR A 168 17.48 13.81 -17.56
N GLY A 169 18.25 12.73 -17.54
CA GLY A 169 19.36 12.49 -16.65
C GLY A 169 18.94 11.94 -15.26
N ALA A 170 17.66 11.78 -15.00
CA ALA A 170 17.15 11.13 -13.78
C ALA A 170 17.38 9.61 -13.83
N ILE A 171 17.39 8.98 -12.65
CA ILE A 171 17.55 7.53 -12.53
C ILE A 171 16.23 6.88 -12.07
N VAL A 172 16.08 5.60 -12.42
CA VAL A 172 14.92 4.79 -12.05
C VAL A 172 15.35 3.73 -11.02
N ARG A 173 14.52 3.52 -10.00
CA ARG A 173 14.63 2.46 -9.02
C ARG A 173 13.31 1.72 -8.92
N PHE A 174 13.38 0.39 -8.93
CA PHE A 174 12.20 -0.46 -8.75
C PHE A 174 12.13 -0.95 -7.32
N LEU A 175 10.92 -0.91 -6.74
CA LEU A 175 10.66 -1.48 -5.43
C LEU A 175 10.93 -2.99 -5.44
N PRO A 176 11.46 -3.55 -4.36
CA PRO A 176 11.54 -5.00 -4.21
C PRO A 176 10.14 -5.64 -4.34
N PRO A 177 10.03 -6.84 -4.91
CA PRO A 177 8.75 -7.52 -5.04
C PRO A 177 8.00 -7.62 -3.70
N TYR A 178 6.68 -7.39 -3.74
CA TYR A 178 5.80 -7.50 -2.57
C TYR A 178 6.20 -6.63 -1.36
N SER A 179 6.67 -5.41 -1.62
CA SER A 179 7.11 -4.46 -0.60
C SER A 179 6.29 -3.15 -0.60
N PRO A 180 4.96 -3.19 -0.43
CA PRO A 180 4.12 -1.99 -0.42
C PRO A 180 4.40 -1.06 0.76
N ASP A 181 5.01 -1.59 1.82
CA ASP A 181 5.45 -0.83 2.99
C ASP A 181 6.62 0.12 2.69
N LEU A 182 7.33 -0.08 1.58
CA LEU A 182 8.35 0.83 1.06
C LEU A 182 7.79 1.84 0.04
N GLN A 183 6.46 1.79 -0.25
CA GLN A 183 5.77 2.71 -1.16
C GLN A 183 4.92 3.71 -0.37
N PRO A 184 5.39 4.95 -0.16
CA PRO A 184 4.65 5.97 0.58
C PRO A 184 3.27 6.28 -0.02
N LEU A 185 3.10 6.12 -1.34
CA LEU A 185 1.84 6.40 -2.02
C LEU A 185 0.68 5.50 -1.58
N GLU A 186 0.94 4.30 -1.08
CA GLU A 186 -0.11 3.42 -0.56
C GLU A 186 -0.86 4.04 0.63
N GLU A 187 -0.16 4.76 1.51
CA GLU A 187 -0.80 5.47 2.62
C GLU A 187 -1.54 6.73 2.14
N VAL A 188 -1.00 7.44 1.17
CA VAL A 188 -1.68 8.55 0.50
C VAL A 188 -2.99 8.08 -0.10
N PHE A 189 -2.95 6.98 -0.86
CA PHE A 189 -4.15 6.39 -1.47
C PHE A 189 -5.15 5.91 -0.44
N SER A 190 -4.70 5.34 0.67
CA SER A 190 -5.56 4.94 1.78
C SER A 190 -6.32 6.14 2.37
N LYS A 191 -5.64 7.28 2.56
CA LYS A 191 -6.26 8.51 3.05
C LYS A 191 -7.28 9.06 2.05
N VAL A 192 -6.93 9.12 0.76
CA VAL A 192 -7.81 9.56 -0.32
C VAL A 192 -9.05 8.67 -0.41
N LYS A 193 -8.89 7.35 -0.44
CA LYS A 193 -10.01 6.39 -0.46
C LYS A 193 -10.90 6.51 0.77
N SER A 194 -10.33 6.78 1.94
CA SER A 194 -11.10 7.02 3.16
C SER A 194 -11.94 8.29 3.08
N PHE A 195 -11.43 9.36 2.46
CA PHE A 195 -12.20 10.58 2.20
C PHE A 195 -13.34 10.32 1.23
N LEU A 196 -13.08 9.65 0.10
CA LEU A 196 -14.09 9.30 -0.89
C LEU A 196 -15.20 8.44 -0.29
N LYS A 197 -14.85 7.44 0.50
CA LYS A 197 -15.82 6.57 1.20
C LYS A 197 -16.70 7.34 2.19
N ARG A 198 -16.18 8.33 2.88
CA ARG A 198 -16.97 9.20 3.78
C ARG A 198 -17.91 10.12 3.02
N ASN A 199 -17.61 10.43 1.76
CA ASN A 199 -18.36 11.30 0.89
C ASN A 199 -19.00 10.54 -0.29
N GLU A 200 -19.28 9.25 -0.12
CA GLU A 200 -19.80 8.34 -1.16
C GLU A 200 -21.06 8.90 -1.84
N ILE A 201 -22.02 9.40 -1.05
CA ILE A 201 -23.26 9.96 -1.60
C ILE A 201 -23.00 11.14 -2.54
N VAL A 202 -22.05 12.03 -2.17
CA VAL A 202 -21.65 13.18 -2.99
C VAL A 202 -20.91 12.71 -4.24
N TYR A 203 -20.09 11.68 -4.10
CA TYR A 203 -19.32 11.11 -5.19
C TYR A 203 -20.23 10.45 -6.23
N ASP A 204 -21.15 9.59 -5.78
CA ASP A 204 -22.07 8.82 -6.66
C ASP A 204 -23.12 9.70 -7.33
N SER A 205 -23.51 10.81 -6.69
CA SER A 205 -24.46 11.78 -7.26
C SER A 205 -23.82 12.87 -8.13
N SER A 206 -22.49 12.87 -8.27
CA SER A 206 -21.76 13.92 -8.99
C SER A 206 -21.67 13.63 -10.48
N ASP A 207 -21.98 14.62 -11.31
CA ASP A 207 -21.71 14.59 -12.74
C ASP A 207 -20.22 14.68 -13.08
N THR A 208 -19.37 15.02 -12.07
CA THR A 208 -17.92 15.18 -12.22
C THR A 208 -17.15 14.45 -11.10
N PRO A 209 -17.18 13.12 -11.03
CA PRO A 209 -16.48 12.34 -9.99
C PRO A 209 -14.98 12.64 -9.92
N SER A 210 -14.36 12.95 -11.06
CA SER A 210 -12.94 13.32 -11.15
C SER A 210 -12.59 14.56 -10.32
N LEU A 211 -13.50 15.53 -10.22
CA LEU A 211 -13.29 16.73 -9.40
C LEU A 211 -13.28 16.39 -7.91
N ILE A 212 -14.18 15.52 -7.46
CA ILE A 212 -14.25 15.08 -6.05
C ILE A 212 -12.99 14.32 -5.66
N VAL A 213 -12.47 13.56 -6.58
CA VAL A 213 -11.20 12.89 -6.36
C VAL A 213 -10.03 13.85 -6.30
N THR A 214 -9.99 14.83 -7.18
CA THR A 214 -8.99 15.91 -7.09
C THR A 214 -9.09 16.61 -5.72
N LEU A 215 -10.29 16.90 -5.27
CA LEU A 215 -10.53 17.45 -3.93
C LEU A 215 -10.03 16.51 -2.83
N ALA A 216 -10.24 15.20 -2.95
CA ALA A 216 -9.75 14.24 -1.97
C ALA A 216 -8.21 14.28 -1.85
N PHE A 217 -7.48 14.45 -2.94
CA PHE A 217 -6.02 14.62 -2.90
C PHE A 217 -5.60 15.93 -2.21
N THR A 218 -6.37 17.00 -2.30
CA THR A 218 -6.04 18.25 -1.57
C THR A 218 -6.16 18.11 -0.05
N THR A 219 -6.80 17.07 0.45
CA THR A 219 -6.84 16.75 1.90
C THR A 219 -5.54 16.18 2.45
N VAL A 220 -4.62 15.79 1.58
CA VAL A 220 -3.29 15.30 1.96
C VAL A 220 -2.39 16.52 2.18
N THR A 221 -2.04 16.77 3.42
CA THR A 221 -1.21 17.91 3.81
C THR A 221 0.28 17.62 3.70
N THR A 222 1.12 18.64 3.67
CA THR A 222 2.58 18.49 3.73
C THR A 222 3.01 17.73 4.99
N GLY A 223 2.34 17.96 6.13
CA GLY A 223 2.60 17.22 7.37
C GLY A 223 2.31 15.72 7.23
N ASP A 224 1.21 15.36 6.55
CA ASP A 224 0.92 13.96 6.25
C ASP A 224 2.05 13.34 5.42
N CYS A 225 2.49 14.02 4.37
CA CYS A 225 3.53 13.52 3.48
C CYS A 225 4.85 13.28 4.21
N ILE A 226 5.28 14.21 5.06
CA ILE A 226 6.48 14.03 5.87
C ILE A 226 6.37 12.80 6.78
N ASN A 227 5.21 12.61 7.43
CA ASN A 227 4.99 11.48 8.32
C ASN A 227 4.94 10.15 7.56
N ILE A 228 4.27 10.12 6.40
CA ILE A 228 4.17 8.95 5.54
C ILE A 228 5.55 8.54 5.00
N ILE A 229 6.37 9.51 4.56
CA ILE A 229 7.72 9.26 4.07
C ILE A 229 8.60 8.69 5.19
N LYS A 230 8.51 9.25 6.41
CA LYS A 230 9.22 8.72 7.59
C LYS A 230 8.76 7.31 7.97
N HIS A 231 7.47 7.02 7.85
CA HIS A 231 6.92 5.70 8.14
C HIS A 231 7.41 4.66 7.13
N ALA A 232 7.62 5.06 5.89
CA ALA A 232 8.24 4.21 4.85
C ALA A 232 9.79 4.15 4.96
N GLU A 233 10.38 4.68 6.04
CA GLU A 233 11.80 4.62 6.39
C GLU A 233 12.73 5.40 5.46
N TYR A 234 12.24 6.42 4.73
CA TYR A 234 13.08 7.31 3.93
C TYR A 234 13.60 8.51 4.72
N HIS A 235 14.79 9.00 4.33
CA HIS A 235 15.37 10.20 4.90
C HIS A 235 14.62 11.48 4.50
N THR A 236 14.29 12.33 5.50
CA THR A 236 13.53 13.58 5.31
C THR A 236 14.32 14.77 5.84
#